data_e25a83743116c4d3ca4977dba55b1417
#
_entry.id   e25a83743116c4d3ca4977dba55b1417
#
_cell.length_a   1.000
_cell.length_b   1.000
_cell.length_c   1.000
_cell.angle_alpha   90.00
_cell.angle_beta   90.00
_cell.angle_gamma   90.00
#
_symmetry.space_group_name_H-M   'P 1'
#
loop_
_entity.id
_entity.type
_entity.pdbx_description
1 polymer ?
#
loop_
_entity_poly.entity_id
_entity_poly.type
_entity_poly.pdbx_seq_one_letter_code
_entity_poly.pdbx_strand_id
1 'polypeptide(L)'
;MKKSIISLCGLLFFAAQSCDVLDKDPVEFVSTEETFANATEETLQSYCNNFYPDLLSGHGAFNGYSFGMLEGDFQSDNILPWSPNTVAFSQHPISTKDDQWKWEIIRACNAYLEYYELAPVAESIKQHYAGEVLFFKCMDYFNKVRRFGDVPWYDHILIPGDEDLYKGRDSRTVVMANVLKDINQAI
;
A
#
# COMPACT_ATOMS: atom_id res chain seq x y z
N MET A 1 -20.21 -35.44 49.90
CA MET A 1 -18.87 -35.08 49.42
C MET A 1 -18.48 -35.72 48.07
N LYS A 2 -18.68 -37.02 47.81
CA LYS A 2 -18.31 -37.68 46.54
C LYS A 2 -19.06 -37.11 45.32
N LYS A 3 -20.33 -36.74 45.43
CA LYS A 3 -21.14 -36.17 44.31
C LYS A 3 -20.69 -34.77 43.90
N SER A 4 -20.20 -33.94 44.83
CA SER A 4 -19.69 -32.58 44.52
C SER A 4 -18.33 -32.60 43.80
N ILE A 5 -17.48 -33.59 44.08
CA ILE A 5 -16.17 -33.76 43.44
C ILE A 5 -16.35 -34.19 41.98
N ILE A 6 -17.30 -35.09 41.68
CA ILE A 6 -17.58 -35.54 40.31
C ILE A 6 -18.15 -34.39 39.46
N SER A 7 -18.99 -33.53 40.07
CA SER A 7 -19.53 -32.34 39.37
C SER A 7 -18.45 -31.31 39.07
N LEU A 8 -17.48 -31.12 39.99
CA LEU A 8 -16.36 -30.18 39.79
C LEU A 8 -15.36 -30.69 38.76
N CYS A 9 -15.05 -31.99 38.72
CA CYS A 9 -14.22 -32.57 37.67
C CYS A 9 -14.87 -32.51 36.28
N GLY A 10 -16.19 -32.68 36.19
CA GLY A 10 -16.94 -32.52 34.93
C GLY A 10 -16.88 -31.10 34.38
N LEU A 11 -16.95 -30.08 35.25
CA LEU A 11 -16.83 -28.67 34.83
C LEU A 11 -15.41 -28.31 34.36
N LEU A 12 -14.39 -28.86 34.99
CA LEU A 12 -12.99 -28.66 34.63
C LEU A 12 -12.63 -29.32 33.25
N PHE A 13 -13.27 -30.43 32.91
CA PHE A 13 -13.05 -31.10 31.62
C PHE A 13 -13.67 -30.35 30.45
N PHE A 14 -14.78 -29.63 30.65
CA PHE A 14 -15.37 -28.76 29.62
C PHE A 14 -14.60 -27.46 29.38
N ALA A 15 -13.88 -26.95 30.39
CA ALA A 15 -13.07 -25.76 30.25
C ALA A 15 -11.76 -25.98 29.45
N ALA A 16 -11.27 -27.23 29.36
CA ALA A 16 -10.05 -27.56 28.64
C ALA A 16 -10.22 -27.70 27.11
N GLN A 17 -11.45 -27.75 26.61
CA GLN A 17 -11.74 -27.86 25.17
C GLN A 17 -11.96 -26.49 24.49
N SER A 18 -11.88 -25.40 25.24
CA SER A 18 -12.17 -24.05 24.69
C SER A 18 -11.02 -23.43 23.90
N CYS A 19 -9.80 -23.97 23.94
CA CYS A 19 -8.67 -23.37 23.27
C CYS A 19 -8.58 -23.73 21.77
N ASP A 20 -9.18 -24.84 21.34
CA ASP A 20 -9.11 -25.32 19.95
C ASP A 20 -10.12 -24.64 19.01
N VAL A 21 -11.09 -23.90 19.57
CA VAL A 21 -12.13 -23.19 18.79
C VAL A 21 -11.62 -21.83 18.28
N LEU A 22 -10.57 -21.29 18.90
CA LEU A 22 -10.01 -19.98 18.56
C LEU A 22 -8.88 -20.06 17.53
N ASP A 23 -8.31 -21.24 17.31
CA ASP A 23 -7.25 -21.49 16.31
C ASP A 23 -7.78 -21.98 14.96
N LYS A 24 -9.03 -21.69 14.65
CA LYS A 24 -9.54 -21.91 13.30
C LYS A 24 -9.11 -20.72 12.44
N ASP A 25 -8.29 -21.01 11.45
CA ASP A 25 -8.10 -20.08 10.34
C ASP A 25 -9.47 -19.63 9.84
N PRO A 26 -9.70 -18.33 9.68
CA PRO A 26 -10.96 -17.84 9.16
C PRO A 26 -11.21 -18.45 7.77
N VAL A 27 -12.21 -19.31 7.67
CA VAL A 27 -12.56 -20.10 6.47
C VAL A 27 -12.92 -19.21 5.26
N GLU A 28 -13.03 -17.90 5.46
CA GLU A 28 -13.38 -16.90 4.43
C GLU A 28 -12.22 -15.96 4.06
N PHE A 29 -11.04 -16.13 4.66
CA PHE A 29 -9.91 -15.25 4.34
C PHE A 29 -9.02 -15.91 3.27
N VAL A 30 -9.22 -15.51 2.02
CA VAL A 30 -8.30 -15.88 0.94
C VAL A 30 -7.00 -15.09 1.14
N SER A 31 -5.88 -15.79 1.31
CA SER A 31 -4.58 -15.15 1.44
C SER A 31 -4.19 -14.43 0.13
N THR A 32 -3.33 -13.43 0.23
CA THR A 32 -2.80 -12.74 -0.97
C THR A 32 -2.13 -13.74 -1.91
N GLU A 33 -1.34 -14.66 -1.38
CA GLU A 33 -0.69 -15.72 -2.14
C GLU A 33 -1.70 -16.61 -2.89
N GLU A 34 -2.76 -17.06 -2.23
CA GLU A 34 -3.82 -17.87 -2.83
C GLU A 34 -4.59 -17.09 -3.90
N THR A 35 -4.80 -15.80 -3.70
CA THR A 35 -5.42 -14.90 -4.68
C THR A 35 -4.59 -14.87 -5.97
N PHE A 36 -3.26 -14.73 -5.86
CA PHE A 36 -2.39 -14.71 -7.03
C PHE A 36 -2.24 -16.12 -7.67
N ALA A 37 -2.18 -17.19 -6.89
CA ALA A 37 -2.12 -18.54 -7.41
C ALA A 37 -3.35 -18.93 -8.26
N ASN A 38 -4.48 -18.27 -8.07
CA ASN A 38 -5.70 -18.45 -8.84
C ASN A 38 -6.03 -17.25 -9.75
N ALA A 39 -5.10 -16.31 -9.92
CA ALA A 39 -5.36 -15.08 -10.65
C ALA A 39 -5.52 -15.31 -12.16
N THR A 40 -6.48 -14.66 -12.75
CA THR A 40 -6.63 -14.51 -14.20
C THR A 40 -5.97 -13.21 -14.67
N GLU A 41 -5.91 -12.99 -16.00
CA GLU A 41 -5.46 -11.72 -16.55
C GLU A 41 -6.31 -10.54 -16.03
N GLU A 42 -7.63 -10.70 -15.98
CA GLU A 42 -8.53 -9.67 -15.45
C GLU A 42 -8.28 -9.36 -13.97
N THR A 43 -7.86 -10.37 -13.19
CA THR A 43 -7.47 -10.18 -11.79
C THR A 43 -6.24 -9.29 -11.69
N LEU A 44 -5.19 -9.57 -12.48
CA LEU A 44 -3.97 -8.78 -12.52
C LEU A 44 -4.24 -7.35 -12.99
N GLN A 45 -5.02 -7.21 -14.06
CA GLN A 45 -5.46 -5.91 -14.58
C GLN A 45 -6.23 -5.11 -13.54
N SER A 46 -7.18 -5.75 -12.87
CA SER A 46 -7.99 -5.10 -11.82
C SER A 46 -7.13 -4.62 -10.66
N TYR A 47 -6.10 -5.39 -10.30
CA TYR A 47 -5.15 -4.99 -9.26
C TYR A 47 -4.39 -3.72 -9.66
N CYS A 48 -3.88 -3.64 -10.89
CA CYS A 48 -3.20 -2.47 -11.42
C CYS A 48 -4.13 -1.25 -11.51
N ASN A 49 -5.38 -1.46 -11.90
CA ASN A 49 -6.36 -0.38 -12.03
C ASN A 49 -6.63 0.36 -10.70
N ASN A 50 -6.39 -0.27 -9.54
CA ASN A 50 -6.56 0.37 -8.25
C ASN A 50 -5.55 1.49 -7.98
N PHE A 51 -4.39 1.51 -8.66
CA PHE A 51 -3.38 2.55 -8.47
C PHE A 51 -3.69 3.86 -9.21
N TYR A 52 -4.47 3.79 -10.29
CA TYR A 52 -4.77 4.96 -11.13
C TYR A 52 -5.45 6.10 -10.39
N PRO A 53 -6.53 5.87 -9.59
CA PRO A 53 -7.22 6.96 -8.89
C PRO A 53 -6.35 7.69 -7.88
N ASP A 54 -5.42 6.98 -7.26
CA ASP A 54 -4.60 7.51 -6.16
C ASP A 54 -3.36 8.26 -6.67
N LEU A 55 -2.80 7.84 -7.81
CA LEU A 55 -1.52 8.35 -8.31
C LEU A 55 -1.65 9.26 -9.51
N LEU A 56 -2.67 9.08 -10.33
CA LEU A 56 -2.90 9.94 -11.48
C LEU A 56 -4.03 10.91 -11.15
N SER A 57 -3.70 12.20 -11.17
CA SER A 57 -4.70 13.27 -11.07
C SER A 57 -5.66 13.12 -12.23
N GLY A 58 -6.74 12.37 -12.00
CA GLY A 58 -7.67 11.98 -13.05
C GLY A 58 -8.53 13.12 -13.51
N HIS A 59 -9.07 12.98 -14.71
CA HIS A 59 -10.20 13.74 -15.22
C HIS A 59 -11.49 13.43 -14.42
N GLY A 60 -11.40 12.58 -13.41
CA GLY A 60 -12.48 12.13 -12.56
C GLY A 60 -12.83 13.17 -11.51
N ALA A 61 -14.10 13.40 -11.41
CA ALA A 61 -14.80 14.29 -10.52
C ALA A 61 -14.71 15.76 -10.89
N PHE A 62 -15.38 16.08 -11.96
CA PHE A 62 -16.01 17.37 -12.14
C PHE A 62 -17.09 17.60 -11.05
N ASN A 63 -16.74 17.30 -9.82
CA ASN A 63 -17.50 17.68 -8.64
C ASN A 63 -17.05 19.08 -8.22
N GLY A 64 -17.33 20.00 -9.10
CA GLY A 64 -17.41 21.42 -8.81
C GLY A 64 -16.13 22.14 -8.39
N TYR A 65 -15.10 21.51 -7.81
CA TYR A 65 -13.96 22.23 -7.24
C TYR A 65 -12.68 21.39 -7.08
N SER A 66 -12.63 20.14 -7.48
CA SER A 66 -11.39 19.34 -7.52
C SER A 66 -10.81 19.37 -8.92
N PHE A 67 -10.05 20.39 -9.21
CA PHE A 67 -9.36 20.58 -10.47
C PHE A 67 -8.04 19.82 -10.47
N GLY A 68 -8.05 18.48 -10.52
CA GLY A 68 -6.82 17.69 -10.47
C GLY A 68 -5.72 18.14 -11.43
N MET A 69 -6.06 18.60 -12.62
CA MET A 69 -5.11 19.19 -13.56
C MET A 69 -4.64 20.60 -13.17
N LEU A 70 -5.43 21.35 -12.42
CA LEU A 70 -5.14 22.73 -12.01
C LEU A 70 -4.60 22.81 -10.58
N GLU A 71 -4.48 21.70 -9.87
CA GLU A 71 -4.02 21.70 -8.47
C GLU A 71 -2.63 22.32 -8.32
N GLY A 72 -1.75 22.08 -9.30
CA GLY A 72 -0.43 22.72 -9.33
C GLY A 72 -0.51 24.25 -9.48
N ASP A 73 -1.46 24.74 -10.25
CA ASP A 73 -1.64 26.18 -10.51
C ASP A 73 -2.27 26.90 -9.31
N PHE A 74 -3.09 26.21 -8.51
CA PHE A 74 -3.59 26.75 -7.23
C PHE A 74 -2.51 26.95 -6.17
N GLN A 75 -1.35 26.27 -6.31
CA GLN A 75 -0.20 26.42 -5.43
C GLN A 75 0.78 27.51 -5.91
N SER A 76 0.48 28.14 -7.03
CA SER A 76 1.25 29.22 -7.63
C SER A 76 0.47 30.53 -7.60
N ASP A 77 1.00 31.55 -8.22
CA ASP A 77 0.35 32.85 -8.42
C ASP A 77 -0.48 32.93 -9.71
N ASN A 78 -0.55 31.81 -10.48
CA ASN A 78 -1.28 31.77 -11.74
C ASN A 78 -2.80 31.76 -11.56
N ILE A 79 -3.29 31.15 -10.50
CA ILE A 79 -4.72 31.06 -10.20
C ILE A 79 -4.97 31.45 -8.75
N LEU A 80 -5.86 32.42 -8.53
CA LEU A 80 -6.29 32.81 -7.19
C LEU A 80 -7.40 31.87 -6.69
N PRO A 81 -7.13 31.02 -5.68
CA PRO A 81 -8.16 30.17 -5.11
C PRO A 81 -9.16 30.95 -4.26
N TRP A 82 -10.38 30.39 -4.09
CA TRP A 82 -11.41 30.98 -3.22
C TRP A 82 -10.97 31.07 -1.74
N SER A 83 -10.12 30.15 -1.31
CA SER A 83 -9.51 30.17 0.01
C SER A 83 -8.02 30.44 -0.12
N PRO A 84 -7.41 31.24 0.78
CA PRO A 84 -5.98 31.47 0.73
C PRO A 84 -5.21 30.13 0.76
N ASN A 85 -4.36 29.92 -0.25
CA ASN A 85 -3.48 28.78 -0.27
C ASN A 85 -2.32 29.03 0.70
N THR A 86 -2.16 28.18 1.69
CA THR A 86 -1.10 28.30 2.70
C THR A 86 0.29 28.22 2.07
N VAL A 87 0.45 27.52 0.94
CA VAL A 87 1.72 27.45 0.18
C VAL A 87 2.07 28.80 -0.43
N ALA A 88 1.13 29.39 -1.18
CA ALA A 88 1.34 30.69 -1.85
C ALA A 88 1.58 31.85 -0.86
N PHE A 89 1.02 31.75 0.34
CA PHE A 89 1.19 32.78 1.38
C PHE A 89 2.26 32.44 2.42
N SER A 90 3.13 31.47 2.13
CA SER A 90 4.23 31.04 3.03
C SER A 90 3.75 30.61 4.44
N GLN A 91 2.50 30.24 4.57
CA GLN A 91 1.91 29.77 5.82
C GLN A 91 1.87 28.22 5.80
N HIS A 92 3.04 27.59 5.89
CA HIS A 92 3.13 26.15 6.06
C HIS A 92 3.08 25.81 7.54
N PRO A 93 1.95 25.30 8.07
CA PRO A 93 2.00 24.68 9.37
C PRO A 93 2.88 23.43 9.28
N ILE A 94 3.91 23.35 10.13
CA ILE A 94 4.66 22.11 10.31
C ILE A 94 3.67 21.14 10.99
N SER A 95 3.03 20.30 10.20
CA SER A 95 2.15 19.25 10.71
C SER A 95 2.98 18.06 11.16
N THR A 96 2.70 17.56 12.35
CA THR A 96 3.24 16.26 12.82
C THR A 96 2.53 15.09 12.17
N LYS A 97 1.41 15.34 11.47
CA LYS A 97 0.64 14.36 10.71
C LYS A 97 0.46 14.89 9.29
N ASP A 98 1.24 14.37 8.35
CA ASP A 98 1.06 14.66 6.94
C ASP A 98 0.28 13.52 6.29
N ASP A 99 -0.87 13.83 5.69
CA ASP A 99 -1.74 12.85 5.01
C ASP A 99 -1.05 12.21 3.79
N GLN A 100 0.06 12.77 3.32
CA GLN A 100 0.84 12.21 2.23
C GLN A 100 1.92 11.21 2.69
N TRP A 101 2.16 11.09 4.01
CA TRP A 101 3.04 10.08 4.58
C TRP A 101 2.30 8.74 4.70
N LYS A 102 1.86 8.21 3.56
CA LYS A 102 1.12 6.96 3.41
C LYS A 102 1.98 5.96 2.65
N TRP A 103 1.89 4.69 3.03
CA TRP A 103 2.73 3.62 2.50
C TRP A 103 1.91 2.47 1.89
N GLU A 104 0.59 2.61 1.84
CA GLU A 104 -0.34 1.60 1.36
C GLU A 104 -0.07 1.23 -0.10
N ILE A 105 0.22 2.22 -0.95
CA ILE A 105 0.51 2.00 -2.38
C ILE A 105 1.80 1.21 -2.54
N ILE A 106 2.89 1.61 -1.85
CA ILE A 106 4.17 0.90 -1.92
C ILE A 106 4.03 -0.53 -1.39
N ARG A 107 3.28 -0.70 -0.30
CA ARG A 107 2.98 -2.04 0.24
C ARG A 107 2.22 -2.90 -0.76
N ALA A 108 1.19 -2.34 -1.41
CA ALA A 108 0.42 -3.05 -2.43
C ALA A 108 1.28 -3.40 -3.66
N CYS A 109 2.13 -2.48 -4.11
CA CYS A 109 3.09 -2.76 -5.19
C CYS A 109 4.05 -3.89 -4.81
N ASN A 110 4.63 -3.84 -3.61
CA ASN A 110 5.54 -4.90 -3.15
C ASN A 110 4.81 -6.24 -3.02
N ALA A 111 3.56 -6.26 -2.53
CA ALA A 111 2.75 -7.47 -2.47
C ALA A 111 2.49 -8.06 -3.86
N TYR A 112 2.19 -7.21 -4.85
CA TYR A 112 2.05 -7.68 -6.23
C TYR A 112 3.36 -8.29 -6.74
N LEU A 113 4.47 -7.57 -6.60
CA LEU A 113 5.78 -7.98 -7.10
C LEU A 113 6.34 -9.25 -6.43
N GLU A 114 5.86 -9.58 -5.23
CA GLU A 114 6.24 -10.80 -4.52
C GLU A 114 5.47 -12.03 -5.04
N TYR A 115 4.20 -11.86 -5.42
CA TYR A 115 3.31 -12.99 -5.72
C TYR A 115 2.88 -13.13 -7.18
N TYR A 116 3.14 -12.15 -8.06
CA TYR A 116 2.63 -12.17 -9.46
C TYR A 116 3.10 -13.38 -10.27
N GLU A 117 4.28 -13.93 -9.94
CA GLU A 117 4.82 -15.12 -10.60
C GLU A 117 3.95 -16.37 -10.40
N LEU A 118 3.17 -16.42 -9.32
CA LEU A 118 2.27 -17.54 -9.01
C LEU A 118 1.07 -17.58 -9.95
N ALA A 119 0.74 -16.50 -10.65
CA ALA A 119 -0.42 -16.43 -11.52
C ALA A 119 -0.32 -17.42 -12.68
N PRO A 120 -1.33 -18.27 -12.94
CA PRO A 120 -1.33 -19.26 -14.01
C PRO A 120 -1.68 -18.66 -15.38
N VAL A 121 -1.01 -17.54 -15.73
CA VAL A 121 -1.18 -16.81 -17.00
C VAL A 121 0.11 -16.80 -17.81
N ALA A 122 0.04 -16.37 -19.07
CA ALA A 122 1.22 -16.29 -19.93
C ALA A 122 2.26 -15.32 -19.36
N GLU A 123 3.55 -15.67 -19.50
CA GLU A 123 4.66 -14.88 -18.99
C GLU A 123 4.64 -13.43 -19.48
N SER A 124 4.29 -13.20 -20.74
CA SER A 124 4.14 -11.84 -21.30
C SER A 124 3.10 -11.01 -20.59
N ILE A 125 2.02 -11.62 -20.09
CA ILE A 125 0.96 -10.94 -19.32
C ILE A 125 1.49 -10.58 -17.92
N LYS A 126 2.18 -11.51 -17.27
CA LYS A 126 2.83 -11.28 -15.97
C LYS A 126 3.77 -10.08 -16.02
N GLN A 127 4.67 -10.09 -17.01
CA GLN A 127 5.69 -9.06 -17.19
C GLN A 127 5.04 -7.69 -17.53
N HIS A 128 4.00 -7.69 -18.34
CA HIS A 128 3.26 -6.47 -18.66
C HIS A 128 2.74 -5.77 -17.39
N TYR A 129 1.98 -6.49 -16.56
CA TYR A 129 1.42 -5.91 -15.35
C TYR A 129 2.46 -5.68 -14.26
N ALA A 130 3.53 -6.49 -14.19
CA ALA A 130 4.65 -6.22 -13.28
C ALA A 130 5.36 -4.90 -13.64
N GLY A 131 5.54 -4.63 -14.92
CA GLY A 131 6.07 -3.35 -15.41
C GLY A 131 5.18 -2.18 -15.02
N GLU A 132 3.86 -2.33 -15.15
CA GLU A 132 2.89 -1.31 -14.74
C GLU A 132 2.94 -1.03 -13.23
N VAL A 133 3.00 -2.07 -12.39
CA VAL A 133 3.13 -1.93 -10.94
C VAL A 133 4.46 -1.29 -10.54
N LEU A 134 5.57 -1.65 -11.18
CA LEU A 134 6.86 -0.99 -10.98
C LEU A 134 6.80 0.50 -11.32
N PHE A 135 6.12 0.87 -12.39
CA PHE A 135 5.90 2.28 -12.74
C PHE A 135 5.16 3.03 -11.63
N PHE A 136 4.07 2.47 -11.09
CA PHE A 136 3.32 3.11 -10.00
C PHE A 136 4.13 3.19 -8.71
N LYS A 137 4.90 2.16 -8.37
CA LYS A 137 5.84 2.19 -7.23
C LYS A 137 6.84 3.33 -7.39
N CYS A 138 7.46 3.45 -8.57
CA CYS A 138 8.41 4.51 -8.88
C CYS A 138 7.79 5.91 -8.79
N MET A 139 6.57 6.06 -9.27
CA MET A 139 5.83 7.32 -9.23
C MET A 139 5.51 7.75 -7.79
N ASP A 140 5.07 6.81 -6.94
CA ASP A 140 4.78 7.11 -5.54
C ASP A 140 6.06 7.47 -4.76
N TYR A 141 7.18 6.74 -4.98
CA TYR A 141 8.47 7.11 -4.40
C TYR A 141 8.97 8.47 -4.87
N PHE A 142 8.84 8.78 -6.16
CA PHE A 142 9.19 10.10 -6.68
C PHE A 142 8.40 11.22 -5.99
N ASN A 143 7.09 11.04 -5.81
CA ASN A 143 6.24 11.99 -5.11
C ASN A 143 6.65 12.15 -3.64
N LYS A 144 6.98 11.06 -2.95
CA LYS A 144 7.48 11.09 -1.57
C LYS A 144 8.83 11.81 -1.44
N VAL A 145 9.78 11.50 -2.32
CA VAL A 145 11.09 12.17 -2.33
C VAL A 145 10.94 13.67 -2.64
N ARG A 146 10.08 14.02 -3.60
CA ARG A 146 9.80 15.43 -3.92
C ARG A 146 9.24 16.20 -2.73
N ARG A 147 8.40 15.56 -1.90
CA ARG A 147 7.74 16.20 -0.76
C ARG A 147 8.58 16.17 0.51
N PHE A 148 9.19 15.04 0.83
CA PHE A 148 9.82 14.77 2.13
C PHE A 148 11.35 14.74 2.08
N GLY A 149 11.95 14.69 0.90
CA GLY A 149 13.39 14.49 0.73
C GLY A 149 13.79 13.04 0.99
N ASP A 150 14.45 12.79 2.11
CA ASP A 150 14.87 11.44 2.52
C ASP A 150 13.66 10.64 3.03
N VAL A 151 13.50 9.42 2.51
CA VAL A 151 12.41 8.50 2.85
C VAL A 151 12.94 7.07 2.94
N PRO A 152 12.35 6.17 3.75
CA PRO A 152 12.77 4.78 3.76
C PRO A 152 12.41 4.07 2.45
N TRP A 153 13.34 3.26 1.94
CA TRP A 153 13.12 2.42 0.77
C TRP A 153 12.68 1.01 1.19
N TYR A 154 11.57 0.54 0.65
CA TYR A 154 11.04 -0.80 0.88
C TYR A 154 10.86 -1.52 -0.45
N ASP A 155 11.51 -2.67 -0.59
CA ASP A 155 11.45 -3.54 -1.78
C ASP A 155 10.74 -4.88 -1.53
N HIS A 156 10.20 -5.08 -0.34
CA HIS A 156 9.48 -6.27 0.09
C HIS A 156 8.26 -5.91 0.96
N ILE A 157 7.42 -6.92 1.27
CA ILE A 157 6.28 -6.76 2.18
C ILE A 157 6.80 -6.71 3.62
N LEU A 158 6.46 -5.63 4.33
CA LEU A 158 6.74 -5.52 5.75
C LEU A 158 5.68 -6.30 6.56
N ILE A 159 6.15 -7.18 7.43
CA ILE A 159 5.32 -7.96 8.36
C ILE A 159 5.54 -7.50 9.80
N PRO A 160 4.59 -7.76 10.73
CA PRO A 160 4.78 -7.47 12.14
C PRO A 160 6.05 -8.15 12.70
N GLY A 161 6.92 -7.37 13.32
CA GLY A 161 8.21 -7.86 13.86
C GLY A 161 9.40 -7.69 12.92
N ASP A 162 9.20 -7.21 11.70
CA ASP A 162 10.27 -6.88 10.78
C ASP A 162 11.09 -5.68 11.31
N GLU A 163 12.42 -5.81 11.31
CA GLU A 163 13.33 -4.74 11.76
C GLU A 163 13.23 -3.51 10.86
N ASP A 164 12.93 -3.69 9.58
CA ASP A 164 12.78 -2.62 8.61
C ASP A 164 11.59 -1.70 8.90
N LEU A 165 10.61 -2.12 9.74
CA LEU A 165 9.55 -1.24 10.22
C LEU A 165 10.06 -0.03 11.01
N TYR A 166 11.24 -0.16 11.61
CA TYR A 166 11.83 0.85 12.50
C TYR A 166 13.08 1.49 11.92
N LYS A 167 13.43 1.18 10.67
CA LYS A 167 14.62 1.77 10.05
C LYS A 167 14.46 3.27 9.85
N GLY A 168 15.58 3.99 9.86
CA GLY A 168 15.65 5.40 9.52
C GLY A 168 15.32 5.65 8.05
N ARG A 169 15.32 6.93 7.66
CA ARG A 169 15.15 7.34 6.27
C ARG A 169 16.42 7.07 5.49
N ASP A 170 16.29 6.49 4.31
CA ASP A 170 17.36 6.40 3.33
C ASP A 170 17.55 7.74 2.64
N SER A 171 18.77 8.05 2.23
CA SER A 171 19.03 9.30 1.52
C SER A 171 18.26 9.32 0.19
N ARG A 172 17.73 10.47 -0.19
CA ARG A 172 17.05 10.66 -1.48
C ARG A 172 17.88 10.19 -2.67
N THR A 173 19.23 10.29 -2.60
CA THR A 173 20.11 9.81 -3.65
C THR A 173 20.02 8.29 -3.82
N VAL A 174 20.00 7.54 -2.72
CA VAL A 174 19.85 6.08 -2.73
C VAL A 174 18.47 5.70 -3.22
N VAL A 175 17.43 6.36 -2.70
CA VAL A 175 16.03 6.10 -3.12
C VAL A 175 15.86 6.34 -4.62
N MET A 176 16.36 7.47 -5.14
CA MET A 176 16.24 7.78 -6.57
C MET A 176 17.08 6.85 -7.46
N ALA A 177 18.21 6.33 -6.97
CA ALA A 177 18.97 5.31 -7.68
C ALA A 177 18.17 4.01 -7.81
N ASN A 178 17.47 3.60 -6.74
CA ASN A 178 16.58 2.44 -6.77
C ASN A 178 15.36 2.68 -7.68
N VAL A 179 14.76 3.86 -7.63
CA VAL A 179 13.66 4.26 -8.55
C VAL A 179 14.13 4.16 -10.01
N LEU A 180 15.32 4.64 -10.33
CA LEU A 180 15.87 4.54 -11.70
C LEU A 180 16.12 3.08 -12.12
N LYS A 181 16.53 2.23 -11.19
CA LYS A 181 16.68 0.80 -11.45
C LYS A 181 15.32 0.16 -11.75
N ASP A 182 14.34 0.41 -10.89
CA ASP A 182 13.01 -0.19 -11.02
C ASP A 182 12.28 0.29 -12.28
N ILE A 183 12.38 1.59 -12.63
CA ILE A 183 11.75 2.12 -13.85
C ILE A 183 12.39 1.58 -15.13
N ASN A 184 13.71 1.34 -15.12
CA ASN A 184 14.39 0.69 -16.25
C ASN A 184 14.00 -0.79 -16.40
N GLN A 185 13.62 -1.44 -15.32
CA GLN A 185 13.08 -2.81 -15.35
C GLN A 185 11.63 -2.85 -15.86
N ALA A 186 10.87 -1.77 -15.65
CA ALA A 186 9.48 -1.65 -16.07
C ALA A 186 9.30 -1.46 -17.59
N ILE A 187 10.37 -1.10 -18.32
CA ILE A 187 10.38 -0.84 -19.77
C ILE A 187 10.78 -2.12 -20.51
#